data_e741affd5537316b19a48831345ff2a5
#
_entry.id   e741affd5537316b19a48831345ff2a5
#
_cell.length_a   1.000
_cell.length_b   1.000
_cell.length_c   1.000
_cell.angle_alpha   90.00
_cell.angle_beta   90.00
_cell.angle_gamma   90.00
#
_symmetry.space_group_name_H-M   'P 1'
#
loop_
_entity.id
_entity.type
_entity.pdbx_description
1 polymer ?
#
loop_
_entity_poly.entity_id
_entity_poly.type
_entity_poly.pdbx_seq_one_letter_code
_entity_poly.pdbx_strand_id
1 'polypeptide(L)'
;MKYLLGIDLGTSGTRSVLFNPDGEVIAAKSAEYPLSQPQNGWAEQDPQDWWEAAIATISHVVRQSGVDPRQIAALGISGQMHGLVMLDEKGQVLRPSIIWADQRTGEECEDITRLVGKERLIEITANPALTGFTASKIMWVKKHQPDIYKKTRHILLPKDYLRYKLTGDFATEVSDASGMQLLDVPGRQWSQEVLDKLGIARELLARVYESPEVTGHVSEEASRLTGLSQSTLVVGGAGDNAAAAVGTGTVRDGRAFTTVGTSGVIFAHSSKIAIDPKGRVHTFCCAVPGAWHVMGVMQSAGLSKRWIRDTLCQAEIAQAEKLGIDSYDLVDALAAKSPVGSNRLIYLPYLMGERTPHLDPDCRGVFFGLSAMHQRGDLIRAVMEGVSFGLRDSLEILDGMGVKADKMLLTGGGAKSAFWRQLLADVYARPLSLINSPEGPALGVAILAGVGAGVYQSVESACDALVRPGDAIRPDTGKAAVYQRFHRLYQQLYPALKQSWQELARL
;
A
#
# COMPACT_ATOMS: atom_id res chain seq x y z
N MET A 1 4.57 -11.74 31.32
CA MET A 1 3.69 -11.46 30.16
C MET A 1 4.59 -11.21 28.96
N LYS A 2 4.23 -11.65 27.74
CA LYS A 2 5.05 -11.46 26.54
C LYS A 2 4.46 -10.29 25.74
N TYR A 3 5.24 -9.23 25.52
CA TYR A 3 4.82 -8.08 24.70
C TYR A 3 5.37 -8.23 23.28
N LEU A 4 4.73 -7.53 22.32
CA LEU A 4 5.05 -7.56 20.91
C LEU A 4 5.25 -6.14 20.38
N LEU A 5 6.32 -5.90 19.65
CA LEU A 5 6.61 -4.59 19.06
C LEU A 5 6.33 -4.62 17.54
N GLY A 6 5.46 -3.73 17.10
CA GLY A 6 5.23 -3.45 15.67
C GLY A 6 5.90 -2.15 15.27
N ILE A 7 6.64 -2.18 14.16
CA ILE A 7 7.30 -1.00 13.58
C ILE A 7 6.74 -0.82 12.16
N ASP A 8 6.22 0.36 11.87
CA ASP A 8 5.74 0.72 10.53
C ASP A 8 6.63 1.80 9.93
N LEU A 9 7.39 1.44 8.91
CA LEU A 9 8.29 2.31 8.15
C LEU A 9 7.55 2.88 6.94
N GLY A 10 6.78 3.96 7.13
CA GLY A 10 6.03 4.61 6.06
C GLY A 10 6.89 5.53 5.19
N THR A 11 6.27 6.19 4.21
CA THR A 11 6.97 7.15 3.33
C THR A 11 7.33 8.45 4.05
N SER A 12 6.51 8.91 4.99
CA SER A 12 6.70 10.20 5.67
C SER A 12 7.30 10.08 7.07
N GLY A 13 7.38 8.88 7.63
CA GLY A 13 7.86 8.66 8.98
C GLY A 13 7.74 7.22 9.44
N THR A 14 8.38 6.92 10.56
CA THR A 14 8.35 5.63 11.24
C THR A 14 7.46 5.72 12.48
N ARG A 15 6.64 4.68 12.70
CA ARG A 15 5.83 4.51 13.90
C ARG A 15 6.16 3.19 14.58
N SER A 16 6.52 3.25 15.86
CA SER A 16 6.73 2.08 16.73
C SER A 16 5.61 1.98 17.74
N VAL A 17 5.03 0.79 17.92
CA VAL A 17 3.91 0.53 18.82
C VAL A 17 4.16 -0.77 19.59
N LEU A 18 4.11 -0.70 20.91
CA LEU A 18 4.20 -1.86 21.79
C LEU A 18 2.80 -2.33 22.16
N PHE A 19 2.54 -3.60 21.98
CA PHE A 19 1.27 -4.25 22.29
C PHE A 19 1.43 -5.29 23.38
N ASN A 20 0.38 -5.46 24.21
CA ASN A 20 0.22 -6.66 25.02
C ASN A 20 -0.31 -7.82 24.16
N PRO A 21 -0.37 -9.07 24.67
CA PRO A 21 -0.89 -10.22 23.90
C PRO A 21 -2.37 -10.11 23.53
N ASP A 22 -3.13 -9.22 24.13
CA ASP A 22 -4.54 -8.96 23.83
C ASP A 22 -4.73 -7.87 22.76
N GLY A 23 -3.61 -7.37 22.19
CA GLY A 23 -3.60 -6.36 21.13
C GLY A 23 -3.81 -4.91 21.60
N GLU A 24 -3.78 -4.66 22.91
CA GLU A 24 -3.89 -3.31 23.45
C GLU A 24 -2.56 -2.56 23.34
N VAL A 25 -2.64 -1.29 22.95
CA VAL A 25 -1.48 -0.41 22.84
C VAL A 25 -0.98 0.00 24.23
N ILE A 26 0.24 -0.34 24.54
CA ILE A 26 0.92 0.03 25.80
C ILE A 26 1.68 1.35 25.65
N ALA A 27 2.40 1.51 24.54
CA ALA A 27 3.12 2.73 24.20
C ALA A 27 3.25 2.86 22.69
N ALA A 28 3.27 4.09 22.19
CA ALA A 28 3.46 4.37 20.77
C ALA A 28 4.25 5.66 20.56
N LYS A 29 5.03 5.73 19.49
CA LYS A 29 5.77 6.91 19.08
C LYS A 29 5.92 6.95 17.56
N SER A 30 5.81 8.14 16.98
CA SER A 30 6.15 8.40 15.57
C SER A 30 7.30 9.41 15.48
N ALA A 31 8.07 9.30 14.40
CA ALA A 31 9.09 10.26 14.00
C ALA A 31 9.05 10.41 12.48
N GLU A 32 9.17 11.64 12.00
CA GLU A 32 9.16 11.99 10.59
C GLU A 32 10.58 12.07 10.04
N TYR A 33 10.70 11.95 8.70
CA TYR A 33 11.95 12.17 7.97
C TYR A 33 11.67 12.79 6.59
N PRO A 34 12.67 13.45 5.98
CA PRO A 34 12.47 14.18 4.74
C PRO A 34 12.28 13.25 3.53
N LEU A 35 11.62 13.79 2.50
CA LEU A 35 11.60 13.27 1.14
C LEU A 35 12.42 14.20 0.26
N SER A 36 13.40 13.65 -0.44
CA SER A 36 14.20 14.37 -1.44
C SER A 36 13.61 14.16 -2.84
N GLN A 37 13.44 15.25 -3.57
CA GLN A 37 13.02 15.26 -4.98
C GLN A 37 14.07 16.00 -5.82
N PRO A 38 15.22 15.37 -6.15
CA PRO A 38 16.32 16.03 -6.84
C PRO A 38 15.96 16.56 -8.22
N GLN A 39 14.99 15.93 -8.88
CA GLN A 39 14.46 16.33 -10.19
C GLN A 39 12.97 16.03 -10.26
N ASN A 40 12.28 16.61 -11.25
CA ASN A 40 10.86 16.29 -11.46
C ASN A 40 10.66 14.79 -11.72
N GLY A 41 9.74 14.18 -11.00
CA GLY A 41 9.48 12.74 -11.07
C GLY A 41 10.48 11.85 -10.32
N TRP A 42 11.51 12.41 -9.68
CA TRP A 42 12.44 11.66 -8.83
C TRP A 42 12.01 11.72 -7.37
N ALA A 43 12.20 10.62 -6.66
CA ALA A 43 11.90 10.52 -5.23
C ALA A 43 12.91 9.62 -4.53
N GLU A 44 13.67 10.19 -3.61
CA GLU A 44 14.74 9.51 -2.88
C GLU A 44 14.67 9.80 -1.37
N GLN A 45 15.16 8.85 -0.58
CA GLN A 45 15.31 8.99 0.87
C GLN A 45 16.64 8.41 1.33
N ASP A 46 17.25 8.99 2.36
CA ASP A 46 18.43 8.43 2.99
C ASP A 46 18.01 7.29 3.94
N PRO A 47 18.48 6.04 3.76
CA PRO A 47 18.22 4.96 4.70
C PRO A 47 18.68 5.23 6.13
N GLN A 48 19.65 6.12 6.32
CA GLN A 48 20.12 6.52 7.65
C GLN A 48 19.02 7.29 8.42
N ASP A 49 18.25 8.13 7.76
CA ASP A 49 17.12 8.84 8.39
C ASP A 49 16.08 7.85 8.94
N TRP A 50 15.82 6.75 8.22
CA TRP A 50 14.92 5.69 8.68
C TRP A 50 15.45 5.01 9.93
N TRP A 51 16.75 4.72 9.98
CA TRP A 51 17.40 4.09 11.13
C TRP A 51 17.37 5.00 12.36
N GLU A 52 17.66 6.28 12.20
CA GLU A 52 17.62 7.27 13.28
C GLU A 52 16.19 7.44 13.84
N ALA A 53 15.19 7.54 12.96
CA ALA A 53 13.79 7.58 13.37
C ALA A 53 13.37 6.29 14.09
N ALA A 54 13.83 5.12 13.64
CA ALA A 54 13.55 3.86 14.31
C ALA A 54 14.19 3.78 15.69
N ILE A 55 15.46 4.17 15.85
CA ILE A 55 16.10 4.26 17.17
C ILE A 55 15.30 5.17 18.11
N ALA A 56 14.93 6.36 17.62
CA ALA A 56 14.20 7.34 18.40
C ALA A 56 12.82 6.82 18.86
N THR A 57 12.08 6.19 17.96
CA THR A 57 10.73 5.68 18.27
C THR A 57 10.77 4.44 19.15
N ILE A 58 11.65 3.47 18.86
CA ILE A 58 11.78 2.22 19.64
C ILE A 58 12.26 2.54 21.07
N SER A 59 13.36 3.32 21.20
CA SER A 59 13.89 3.66 22.52
C SER A 59 12.90 4.45 23.39
N HIS A 60 12.08 5.30 22.78
CA HIS A 60 11.01 6.00 23.46
C HIS A 60 9.94 5.03 23.98
N VAL A 61 9.45 4.14 23.10
CA VAL A 61 8.42 3.14 23.44
C VAL A 61 8.90 2.19 24.53
N VAL A 62 10.13 1.68 24.44
CA VAL A 62 10.71 0.80 25.47
C VAL A 62 10.78 1.49 26.84
N ARG A 63 11.26 2.73 26.88
CA ARG A 63 11.36 3.49 28.15
C ARG A 63 9.99 3.87 28.71
N GLN A 64 9.09 4.36 27.85
CA GLN A 64 7.79 4.89 28.32
C GLN A 64 6.83 3.79 28.75
N SER A 65 6.95 2.59 28.19
CA SER A 65 6.08 1.46 28.54
C SER A 65 6.26 0.98 29.99
N GLY A 66 7.42 1.19 30.58
CA GLY A 66 7.78 0.63 31.90
C GLY A 66 7.92 -0.91 31.90
N VAL A 67 7.84 -1.55 30.71
CA VAL A 67 7.97 -3.00 30.57
C VAL A 67 9.44 -3.39 30.62
N ASP A 68 9.78 -4.48 31.33
CA ASP A 68 11.13 -5.07 31.25
C ASP A 68 11.43 -5.47 29.79
N PRO A 69 12.51 -4.97 29.16
CA PRO A 69 12.84 -5.28 27.77
C PRO A 69 12.92 -6.79 27.46
N ARG A 70 13.24 -7.63 28.44
CA ARG A 70 13.24 -9.08 28.32
C ARG A 70 11.85 -9.70 28.13
N GLN A 71 10.80 -8.94 28.42
CA GLN A 71 9.41 -9.35 28.19
C GLN A 71 8.91 -8.98 26.77
N ILE A 72 9.66 -8.17 26.02
CA ILE A 72 9.38 -7.91 24.61
C ILE A 72 9.88 -9.12 23.81
N ALA A 73 8.97 -10.06 23.57
CA ALA A 73 9.32 -11.38 23.04
C ALA A 73 9.79 -11.32 21.57
N ALA A 74 9.13 -10.48 20.77
CA ALA A 74 9.45 -10.34 19.35
C ALA A 74 9.04 -8.98 18.80
N LEU A 75 9.65 -8.64 17.67
CA LEU A 75 9.26 -7.50 16.84
C LEU A 75 9.07 -7.89 15.39
N GLY A 76 8.16 -7.17 14.70
CA GLY A 76 7.96 -7.23 13.26
C GLY A 76 8.04 -5.83 12.67
N ILE A 77 8.44 -5.75 11.39
CA ILE A 77 8.58 -4.50 10.66
C ILE A 77 7.68 -4.52 9.44
N SER A 78 6.81 -3.53 9.33
CA SER A 78 6.09 -3.14 8.11
C SER A 78 6.91 -2.06 7.41
N GLY A 79 6.86 -1.99 6.08
CA GLY A 79 7.51 -0.88 5.41
C GLY A 79 6.98 -0.56 4.03
N GLN A 80 7.23 0.70 3.61
CA GLN A 80 6.99 1.11 2.24
C GLN A 80 7.70 0.15 1.26
N MET A 81 6.95 -0.35 0.31
CA MET A 81 7.41 -1.36 -0.64
C MET A 81 8.33 -0.76 -1.73
N HIS A 82 9.03 -1.62 -2.46
CA HIS A 82 9.69 -1.32 -3.74
C HIS A 82 10.92 -0.42 -3.68
N GLY A 83 11.29 0.15 -2.55
CA GLY A 83 12.49 0.99 -2.43
C GLY A 83 13.76 0.19 -2.70
N LEU A 84 14.76 0.83 -3.33
CA LEU A 84 16.06 0.21 -3.62
C LEU A 84 17.12 0.69 -2.64
N VAL A 85 17.59 -0.18 -1.75
CA VAL A 85 18.75 0.07 -0.89
C VAL A 85 19.92 -0.78 -1.36
N MET A 86 21.05 -0.16 -1.66
CA MET A 86 22.27 -0.81 -2.15
C MET A 86 23.39 -0.65 -1.12
N LEU A 87 23.97 -1.77 -0.69
CA LEU A 87 25.03 -1.80 0.32
C LEU A 87 26.31 -2.38 -0.26
N ASP A 88 27.46 -1.92 0.26
CA ASP A 88 28.76 -2.48 -0.03
C ASP A 88 29.07 -3.74 0.82
N GLU A 89 30.27 -4.26 0.71
CA GLU A 89 30.77 -5.42 1.46
C GLU A 89 30.73 -5.21 2.99
N LYS A 90 30.81 -3.96 3.44
CA LYS A 90 30.77 -3.59 4.88
C LYS A 90 29.37 -3.25 5.36
N GLY A 91 28.35 -3.41 4.51
CA GLY A 91 26.98 -3.05 4.81
C GLY A 91 26.71 -1.53 4.83
N GLN A 92 27.60 -0.73 4.23
CA GLN A 92 27.41 0.72 4.13
C GLN A 92 26.53 1.07 2.94
N VAL A 93 25.65 2.04 3.14
CA VAL A 93 24.75 2.55 2.08
C VAL A 93 25.57 3.26 1.00
N LEU A 94 25.39 2.86 -0.24
CA LEU A 94 26.15 3.39 -1.38
C LEU A 94 25.51 4.63 -2.03
N ARG A 95 24.20 4.80 -1.82
CA ARG A 95 23.43 5.93 -2.33
C ARG A 95 22.09 6.08 -1.60
N PRO A 96 21.39 7.24 -1.67
CA PRO A 96 20.01 7.34 -1.24
C PRO A 96 19.10 6.32 -1.94
N SER A 97 18.13 5.79 -1.23
CA SER A 97 17.16 4.84 -1.76
C SER A 97 16.25 5.51 -2.79
N ILE A 98 16.10 4.92 -3.97
CA ILE A 98 15.07 5.28 -4.93
C ILE A 98 13.78 4.63 -4.44
N ILE A 99 12.79 5.42 -3.98
CA ILE A 99 11.57 4.89 -3.37
C ILE A 99 10.45 4.62 -4.39
N TRP A 100 9.34 4.06 -3.95
CA TRP A 100 8.20 3.63 -4.79
C TRP A 100 7.55 4.73 -5.65
N ALA A 101 7.60 5.98 -5.19
CA ALA A 101 7.00 7.13 -5.88
C ALA A 101 7.84 7.66 -7.06
N ASP A 102 9.06 7.16 -7.23
CA ASP A 102 9.99 7.58 -8.29
C ASP A 102 9.56 7.07 -9.67
N GLN A 103 9.65 7.93 -10.68
CA GLN A 103 9.19 7.65 -12.04
C GLN A 103 10.33 7.63 -13.08
N ARG A 104 11.62 7.71 -12.66
CA ARG A 104 12.75 7.86 -13.58
C ARG A 104 13.02 6.66 -14.49
N THR A 105 12.50 5.47 -14.16
CA THR A 105 12.90 4.19 -14.76
C THR A 105 12.00 3.72 -15.90
N GLY A 106 11.40 4.64 -16.65
CA GLY A 106 10.52 4.31 -17.78
C GLY A 106 11.19 3.46 -18.85
N GLU A 107 12.38 3.86 -19.30
CA GLU A 107 13.19 3.13 -20.30
C GLU A 107 13.56 1.72 -19.80
N GLU A 108 13.92 1.59 -18.53
CA GLU A 108 14.27 0.30 -17.94
C GLU A 108 13.05 -0.64 -17.83
N CYS A 109 11.84 -0.10 -17.67
CA CYS A 109 10.61 -0.91 -17.75
C CYS A 109 10.38 -1.46 -19.17
N GLU A 110 10.67 -0.67 -20.21
CA GLU A 110 10.63 -1.13 -21.60
C GLU A 110 11.69 -2.19 -21.86
N ASP A 111 12.92 -1.98 -21.34
CA ASP A 111 14.01 -2.96 -21.45
C ASP A 111 13.67 -4.28 -20.75
N ILE A 112 13.13 -4.26 -19.53
CA ILE A 112 12.67 -5.45 -18.82
C ILE A 112 11.59 -6.19 -19.63
N THR A 113 10.62 -5.45 -20.14
CA THR A 113 9.53 -6.01 -20.95
C THR A 113 10.06 -6.67 -22.23
N ARG A 114 11.05 -6.06 -22.87
CA ARG A 114 11.70 -6.59 -24.09
C ARG A 114 12.57 -7.82 -23.79
N LEU A 115 13.35 -7.81 -22.70
CA LEU A 115 14.28 -8.88 -22.33
C LEU A 115 13.57 -10.13 -21.82
N VAL A 116 12.54 -9.95 -20.99
CA VAL A 116 11.80 -11.07 -20.38
C VAL A 116 10.62 -11.52 -21.24
N GLY A 117 9.96 -10.59 -21.93
CA GLY A 117 8.66 -10.77 -22.59
C GLY A 117 7.51 -10.42 -21.63
N LYS A 118 6.54 -9.61 -22.10
CA LYS A 118 5.45 -9.09 -21.26
C LYS A 118 4.65 -10.20 -20.58
N GLU A 119 4.18 -11.15 -21.35
CA GLU A 119 3.36 -12.27 -20.89
C GLU A 119 4.16 -13.14 -19.90
N ARG A 120 5.42 -13.44 -20.24
CA ARG A 120 6.28 -14.26 -19.40
C ARG A 120 6.63 -13.57 -18.07
N LEU A 121 6.86 -12.27 -18.10
CA LEU A 121 7.10 -11.47 -16.89
C LEU A 121 5.87 -11.53 -15.95
N ILE A 122 4.66 -11.37 -16.51
CA ILE A 122 3.41 -11.45 -15.74
C ILE A 122 3.19 -12.87 -15.20
N GLU A 123 3.49 -13.92 -15.95
CA GLU A 123 3.38 -15.31 -15.46
C GLU A 123 4.27 -15.56 -14.24
N ILE A 124 5.51 -15.07 -14.26
CA ILE A 124 6.50 -15.28 -13.19
C ILE A 124 6.25 -14.34 -12.01
N THR A 125 6.19 -13.04 -12.28
CA THR A 125 6.18 -12.00 -11.23
C THR A 125 4.77 -11.51 -10.89
N ALA A 126 3.76 -12.05 -11.58
CA ALA A 126 2.35 -11.69 -11.46
C ALA A 126 2.04 -10.21 -11.76
N ASN A 127 2.99 -9.48 -12.36
CA ASN A 127 2.89 -8.04 -12.61
C ASN A 127 3.64 -7.64 -13.88
N PRO A 128 3.18 -6.60 -14.61
CA PRO A 128 3.96 -5.97 -15.68
C PRO A 128 5.12 -5.14 -15.12
N ALA A 129 6.07 -4.76 -15.98
CA ALA A 129 7.13 -3.82 -15.58
C ALA A 129 6.56 -2.44 -15.26
N LEU A 130 6.92 -1.88 -14.10
CA LEU A 130 6.46 -0.59 -13.60
C LEU A 130 7.60 0.18 -12.94
N THR A 131 7.61 1.49 -13.11
CA THR A 131 8.64 2.40 -12.54
C THR A 131 8.70 2.35 -11.01
N GLY A 132 7.57 2.07 -10.35
CA GLY A 132 7.50 1.92 -8.91
C GLY A 132 8.29 0.71 -8.38
N PHE A 133 8.52 -0.34 -9.19
CA PHE A 133 9.12 -1.60 -8.75
C PHE A 133 10.65 -1.58 -8.72
N THR A 134 11.25 -2.50 -7.94
CA THR A 134 12.69 -2.46 -7.63
C THR A 134 13.58 -2.87 -8.82
N ALA A 135 13.16 -3.84 -9.65
CA ALA A 135 13.98 -4.32 -10.77
C ALA A 135 14.37 -3.21 -11.74
N SER A 136 13.42 -2.34 -12.11
CA SER A 136 13.70 -1.21 -13.01
C SER A 136 14.71 -0.23 -12.39
N LYS A 137 14.66 -0.03 -11.08
CA LYS A 137 15.63 0.83 -10.34
C LYS A 137 17.03 0.22 -10.30
N ILE A 138 17.12 -1.10 -10.14
CA ILE A 138 18.42 -1.82 -10.23
C ILE A 138 19.02 -1.66 -11.63
N MET A 139 18.19 -1.84 -12.67
CA MET A 139 18.62 -1.66 -14.06
C MET A 139 19.08 -0.21 -14.32
N TRP A 140 18.35 0.77 -13.78
CA TRP A 140 18.72 2.18 -13.89
C TRP A 140 20.07 2.46 -13.24
N VAL A 141 20.33 1.99 -12.01
CA VAL A 141 21.63 2.17 -11.34
C VAL A 141 22.74 1.46 -12.12
N LYS A 142 22.48 0.25 -12.63
CA LYS A 142 23.44 -0.49 -13.46
C LYS A 142 23.85 0.29 -14.71
N LYS A 143 22.91 1.00 -15.35
CA LYS A 143 23.10 1.78 -16.58
C LYS A 143 23.74 3.14 -16.30
N HIS A 144 23.23 3.89 -15.32
CA HIS A 144 23.57 5.30 -15.10
C HIS A 144 24.58 5.54 -13.98
N GLN A 145 24.79 4.56 -13.08
CA GLN A 145 25.72 4.62 -11.95
C GLN A 145 26.53 3.33 -11.83
N PRO A 146 27.26 2.91 -12.89
CA PRO A 146 27.92 1.60 -12.96
C PRO A 146 28.94 1.38 -11.84
N ASP A 147 29.58 2.43 -11.34
CA ASP A 147 30.55 2.32 -10.24
C ASP A 147 29.90 2.01 -8.90
N ILE A 148 28.66 2.51 -8.67
CA ILE A 148 27.84 2.14 -7.52
C ILE A 148 27.42 0.67 -7.66
N TYR A 149 26.92 0.28 -8.83
CA TYR A 149 26.50 -1.11 -9.07
C TYR A 149 27.65 -2.11 -8.86
N LYS A 150 28.86 -1.82 -9.34
CA LYS A 150 30.04 -2.67 -9.16
C LYS A 150 30.46 -2.85 -7.70
N LYS A 151 30.24 -1.83 -6.85
CA LYS A 151 30.54 -1.88 -5.41
C LYS A 151 29.44 -2.57 -4.61
N THR A 152 28.24 -2.72 -5.18
CA THR A 152 27.10 -3.33 -4.49
C THR A 152 27.37 -4.80 -4.20
N ARG A 153 27.09 -5.21 -2.97
CA ARG A 153 27.16 -6.60 -2.51
C ARG A 153 25.82 -7.09 -1.97
N HIS A 154 24.96 -6.17 -1.51
CA HIS A 154 23.64 -6.51 -1.02
C HIS A 154 22.61 -5.50 -1.53
N ILE A 155 21.46 -6.01 -1.95
CA ILE A 155 20.26 -5.26 -2.33
C ILE A 155 19.17 -5.60 -1.35
N LEU A 156 18.62 -4.59 -0.69
CA LEU A 156 17.57 -4.72 0.30
C LEU A 156 16.39 -3.79 -0.03
N LEU A 157 15.23 -4.11 0.51
CA LEU A 157 14.09 -3.21 0.57
C LEU A 157 14.16 -2.31 1.83
N PRO A 158 13.39 -1.22 1.93
CA PRO A 158 13.48 -0.29 3.06
C PRO A 158 13.33 -0.95 4.43
N LYS A 159 12.29 -1.79 4.63
CA LYS A 159 12.12 -2.51 5.91
C LYS A 159 13.23 -3.54 6.17
N ASP A 160 13.75 -4.17 5.12
CA ASP A 160 14.82 -5.16 5.24
C ASP A 160 16.14 -4.50 5.64
N TYR A 161 16.40 -3.27 5.18
CA TYR A 161 17.52 -2.48 5.68
C TYR A 161 17.36 -2.18 7.19
N LEU A 162 16.17 -1.77 7.62
CA LEU A 162 15.91 -1.53 9.03
C LEU A 162 16.08 -2.81 9.86
N ARG A 163 15.61 -3.95 9.34
CA ARG A 163 15.81 -5.25 9.96
C ARG A 163 17.28 -5.63 10.03
N TYR A 164 18.06 -5.43 8.94
CA TYR A 164 19.50 -5.63 8.93
C TYR A 164 20.19 -4.77 10.02
N LYS A 165 19.83 -3.51 10.17
CA LYS A 165 20.37 -2.64 11.24
C LYS A 165 20.03 -3.13 12.64
N LEU A 166 18.90 -3.82 12.82
CA LEU A 166 18.51 -4.39 14.10
C LEU A 166 19.18 -5.72 14.41
N THR A 167 19.49 -6.54 13.39
CA THR A 167 19.96 -7.93 13.59
C THR A 167 21.40 -8.17 13.17
N GLY A 168 21.89 -7.46 12.16
CA GLY A 168 23.13 -7.77 11.46
C GLY A 168 22.96 -8.79 10.31
N ASP A 169 21.78 -9.39 10.15
CA ASP A 169 21.51 -10.44 9.17
C ASP A 169 20.81 -9.91 7.91
N PHE A 170 21.19 -10.43 6.74
CA PHE A 170 20.55 -10.13 5.46
C PHE A 170 19.40 -11.12 5.20
N ALA A 171 18.17 -10.63 5.18
CA ALA A 171 16.99 -11.40 4.81
C ALA A 171 15.92 -10.50 4.19
N THR A 172 14.99 -11.08 3.45
CA THR A 172 13.77 -10.47 2.96
C THR A 172 12.60 -11.45 3.15
N GLU A 173 11.38 -11.02 2.86
CA GLU A 173 10.23 -11.93 2.94
C GLU A 173 9.32 -11.80 1.72
N VAL A 174 8.49 -12.82 1.53
CA VAL A 174 7.73 -13.04 0.30
C VAL A 174 6.82 -11.89 -0.11
N SER A 175 6.16 -11.18 0.84
CA SER A 175 5.16 -10.17 0.49
C SER A 175 5.82 -8.93 -0.13
N ASP A 176 6.91 -8.47 0.45
CA ASP A 176 7.66 -7.31 -0.04
C ASP A 176 8.56 -7.67 -1.22
N ALA A 177 9.22 -8.84 -1.19
CA ALA A 177 10.01 -9.37 -2.30
C ALA A 177 9.19 -9.54 -3.60
N SER A 178 7.88 -9.83 -3.49
CA SER A 178 6.96 -9.84 -4.64
C SER A 178 6.96 -8.51 -5.40
N GLY A 179 7.12 -7.40 -4.70
CA GLY A 179 7.19 -6.05 -5.27
C GLY A 179 8.54 -5.70 -5.90
N MET A 180 9.56 -6.54 -5.77
CA MET A 180 10.85 -6.34 -6.44
C MET A 180 10.82 -6.66 -7.93
N GLN A 181 9.83 -7.44 -8.40
CA GLN A 181 9.73 -7.95 -9.77
C GLN A 181 10.88 -8.91 -10.17
N LEU A 182 11.49 -9.54 -9.17
CA LEU A 182 12.53 -10.55 -9.30
C LEU A 182 12.11 -11.89 -8.70
N LEU A 183 10.98 -11.90 -7.95
CA LEU A 183 10.42 -13.10 -7.33
C LEU A 183 9.53 -13.86 -8.33
N ASP A 184 9.68 -15.16 -8.37
CA ASP A 184 8.64 -16.07 -8.87
C ASP A 184 7.52 -16.10 -7.83
N VAL A 185 6.47 -15.31 -8.06
CA VAL A 185 5.37 -15.11 -7.10
C VAL A 185 4.58 -16.41 -6.87
N PRO A 186 4.25 -17.22 -7.90
CA PRO A 186 3.74 -18.56 -7.70
C PRO A 186 4.63 -19.46 -6.85
N GLY A 187 5.94 -19.49 -7.17
CA GLY A 187 6.95 -20.33 -6.51
C GLY A 187 7.48 -19.78 -5.18
N ARG A 188 7.17 -18.52 -4.83
CA ARG A 188 7.58 -17.83 -3.58
C ARG A 188 9.10 -17.81 -3.37
N GLN A 189 9.86 -17.71 -4.45
CA GLN A 189 11.33 -17.71 -4.44
C GLN A 189 11.87 -16.83 -5.59
N TRP A 190 13.13 -16.48 -5.54
CA TRP A 190 13.75 -15.71 -6.62
C TRP A 190 13.68 -16.45 -7.96
N SER A 191 13.28 -15.75 -9.02
CA SER A 191 13.24 -16.30 -10.37
C SER A 191 14.62 -16.26 -11.03
N GLN A 192 15.27 -17.42 -11.15
CA GLN A 192 16.55 -17.49 -11.84
C GLN A 192 16.42 -17.01 -13.31
N GLU A 193 15.31 -17.33 -13.98
CA GLU A 193 15.05 -16.89 -15.36
C GLU A 193 15.04 -15.36 -15.49
N VAL A 194 14.35 -14.66 -14.58
CA VAL A 194 14.31 -13.18 -14.60
C VAL A 194 15.69 -12.59 -14.27
N LEU A 195 16.37 -13.14 -13.28
CA LEU A 195 17.70 -12.71 -12.88
C LEU A 195 18.70 -12.83 -14.02
N ASP A 196 18.71 -13.97 -14.71
CA ASP A 196 19.64 -14.24 -15.84
C ASP A 196 19.36 -13.28 -17.00
N LYS A 197 18.08 -13.09 -17.37
CA LYS A 197 17.69 -12.19 -18.46
C LYS A 197 18.03 -10.72 -18.18
N LEU A 198 17.97 -10.28 -16.93
CA LEU A 198 18.32 -8.92 -16.51
C LEU A 198 19.82 -8.78 -16.16
N GLY A 199 20.55 -9.88 -16.09
CA GLY A 199 21.95 -9.91 -15.69
C GLY A 199 22.15 -9.37 -14.29
N ILE A 200 21.29 -9.78 -13.33
CA ILE A 200 21.35 -9.46 -11.91
C ILE A 200 21.85 -10.72 -11.19
N ALA A 201 22.98 -10.62 -10.50
CA ALA A 201 23.55 -11.74 -9.78
C ALA A 201 22.68 -12.13 -8.57
N ARG A 202 22.41 -13.44 -8.41
CA ARG A 202 21.58 -13.98 -7.32
C ARG A 202 22.14 -13.64 -5.93
N GLU A 203 23.45 -13.57 -5.83
CA GLU A 203 24.21 -13.31 -4.60
C GLU A 203 23.98 -11.90 -4.04
N LEU A 204 23.49 -10.97 -4.86
CA LEU A 204 23.11 -9.63 -4.41
C LEU A 204 21.82 -9.63 -3.59
N LEU A 205 21.00 -10.68 -3.71
CA LEU A 205 19.67 -10.78 -3.11
C LEU A 205 19.70 -11.65 -1.85
N ALA A 206 19.06 -11.17 -0.80
CA ALA A 206 18.94 -11.87 0.47
C ALA A 206 18.10 -13.15 0.34
N ARG A 207 18.19 -14.03 1.35
CA ARG A 207 17.29 -15.18 1.49
C ARG A 207 15.85 -14.70 1.72
N VAL A 208 14.89 -15.37 1.06
CA VAL A 208 13.46 -15.12 1.20
C VAL A 208 12.89 -15.99 2.32
N TYR A 209 12.08 -15.38 3.18
CA TYR A 209 11.37 -16.02 4.30
C TYR A 209 9.86 -15.83 4.16
N GLU A 210 9.07 -16.60 4.88
CA GLU A 210 7.67 -16.25 5.13
C GLU A 210 7.59 -15.14 6.19
N SER A 211 6.53 -14.34 6.13
CA SER A 211 6.39 -13.14 6.96
C SER A 211 6.51 -13.39 8.48
N PRO A 212 5.93 -14.46 9.08
CA PRO A 212 6.06 -14.73 10.50
C PRO A 212 7.33 -15.50 10.89
N GLU A 213 8.16 -15.94 9.92
CA GLU A 213 9.39 -16.67 10.24
C GLU A 213 10.40 -15.79 10.97
N VAL A 214 11.05 -16.34 11.98
CA VAL A 214 12.14 -15.67 12.70
C VAL A 214 13.35 -15.59 11.80
N THR A 215 13.85 -14.38 11.59
CA THR A 215 14.99 -14.09 10.71
C THR A 215 16.25 -13.70 11.47
N GLY A 216 16.18 -13.55 12.79
CA GLY A 216 17.31 -13.19 13.64
C GLY A 216 16.86 -12.71 15.03
N HIS A 217 17.81 -12.17 15.76
CA HIS A 217 17.63 -11.56 17.07
C HIS A 217 18.20 -10.15 17.07
N VAL A 218 17.75 -9.33 18.01
CA VAL A 218 18.32 -7.99 18.21
C VAL A 218 19.81 -8.11 18.54
N SER A 219 20.66 -7.45 17.74
CA SER A 219 22.10 -7.41 17.93
C SER A 219 22.51 -6.64 19.19
N GLU A 220 23.75 -6.82 19.65
CA GLU A 220 24.28 -6.07 20.80
C GLU A 220 24.26 -4.55 20.53
N GLU A 221 24.64 -4.11 19.34
CA GLU A 221 24.62 -2.71 18.95
C GLU A 221 23.21 -2.13 18.97
N ALA A 222 22.26 -2.82 18.34
CA ALA A 222 20.87 -2.41 18.31
C ALA A 222 20.25 -2.41 19.73
N SER A 223 20.59 -3.39 20.58
CA SER A 223 20.18 -3.44 21.99
C SER A 223 20.64 -2.19 22.74
N ARG A 224 21.90 -1.80 22.58
CA ARG A 224 22.48 -0.61 23.22
C ARG A 224 21.79 0.68 22.77
N LEU A 225 21.44 0.80 21.49
CA LEU A 225 20.82 2.00 20.90
C LEU A 225 19.33 2.12 21.21
N THR A 226 18.62 1.01 21.22
CA THR A 226 17.15 1.00 21.32
C THR A 226 16.62 0.65 22.72
N GLY A 227 17.43 0.01 23.55
CA GLY A 227 17.02 -0.54 24.85
C GLY A 227 16.29 -1.88 24.77
N LEU A 228 16.15 -2.47 23.58
CA LEU A 228 15.59 -3.82 23.40
C LEU A 228 16.54 -4.88 23.95
N SER A 229 16.00 -6.01 24.40
CA SER A 229 16.81 -7.17 24.79
C SER A 229 17.39 -7.89 23.58
N GLN A 230 18.62 -8.40 23.68
CA GLN A 230 19.20 -9.29 22.66
C GLN A 230 18.41 -10.60 22.50
N SER A 231 17.57 -10.96 23.46
CA SER A 231 16.66 -12.11 23.36
C SER A 231 15.39 -11.82 22.53
N THR A 232 15.14 -10.57 22.16
CA THR A 232 13.97 -10.21 21.34
C THR A 232 14.14 -10.75 19.93
N LEU A 233 13.18 -11.57 19.49
CA LEU A 233 13.15 -12.15 18.14
C LEU A 233 12.77 -11.09 17.12
N VAL A 234 13.31 -11.21 15.90
CA VAL A 234 12.94 -10.37 14.76
C VAL A 234 12.40 -11.27 13.65
N VAL A 235 11.15 -11.04 13.21
CA VAL A 235 10.53 -11.81 12.15
C VAL A 235 10.69 -11.16 10.77
N GLY A 236 10.31 -11.86 9.71
CA GLY A 236 10.35 -11.35 8.33
C GLY A 236 9.60 -10.03 8.14
N GLY A 237 8.50 -9.87 8.86
CA GLY A 237 7.64 -8.69 8.71
C GLY A 237 6.79 -8.74 7.46
N ALA A 238 6.40 -7.59 6.90
CA ALA A 238 5.62 -7.54 5.65
C ALA A 238 5.73 -6.19 4.95
N GLY A 239 5.50 -6.14 3.64
CA GLY A 239 5.18 -4.89 2.95
C GLY A 239 3.93 -4.24 3.56
N ASP A 240 3.85 -2.91 3.52
CA ASP A 240 2.83 -2.12 4.24
C ASP A 240 1.38 -2.57 3.98
N ASN A 241 1.03 -2.86 2.72
CA ASN A 241 -0.31 -3.34 2.38
C ASN A 241 -0.59 -4.74 2.92
N ALA A 242 0.39 -5.65 2.91
CA ALA A 242 0.26 -6.99 3.46
C ALA A 242 0.19 -6.94 4.99
N ALA A 243 0.96 -6.06 5.64
CA ALA A 243 0.87 -5.80 7.07
C ALA A 243 -0.49 -5.23 7.46
N ALA A 244 -1.00 -4.24 6.70
CA ALA A 244 -2.34 -3.69 6.90
C ALA A 244 -3.43 -4.76 6.76
N ALA A 245 -3.26 -5.71 5.83
CA ALA A 245 -4.19 -6.83 5.67
C ALA A 245 -4.26 -7.70 6.93
N VAL A 246 -3.13 -8.01 7.55
CA VAL A 246 -3.10 -8.72 8.84
C VAL A 246 -3.74 -7.88 9.93
N GLY A 247 -3.34 -6.62 10.08
CA GLY A 247 -3.88 -5.72 11.10
C GLY A 247 -5.37 -5.40 10.95
N THR A 248 -5.95 -5.65 9.77
CA THR A 248 -7.38 -5.53 9.49
C THR A 248 -8.12 -6.88 9.49
N GLY A 249 -7.43 -7.99 9.71
CA GLY A 249 -8.01 -9.33 9.65
C GLY A 249 -8.41 -9.79 8.26
N THR A 250 -7.84 -9.17 7.20
CA THR A 250 -8.02 -9.58 5.80
C THR A 250 -7.06 -10.72 5.45
N VAL A 251 -7.25 -11.87 6.09
CA VAL A 251 -6.31 -13.01 6.09
C VAL A 251 -6.95 -14.32 5.65
N ARG A 252 -8.13 -14.28 5.04
CA ARG A 252 -8.86 -15.46 4.51
C ARG A 252 -9.64 -15.10 3.26
N ASP A 253 -9.94 -16.11 2.45
CA ASP A 253 -10.81 -15.95 1.27
C ASP A 253 -12.15 -15.30 1.64
N GLY A 254 -12.62 -14.43 0.76
CA GLY A 254 -13.83 -13.65 0.96
C GLY A 254 -13.65 -12.40 1.82
N ARG A 255 -12.47 -12.18 2.41
CA ARG A 255 -12.13 -10.95 3.14
C ARG A 255 -11.34 -9.99 2.25
N ALA A 256 -11.73 -8.72 2.27
CA ALA A 256 -11.13 -7.66 1.49
C ALA A 256 -11.14 -6.35 2.30
N PHE A 257 -10.34 -5.39 1.88
CA PHE A 257 -10.51 -4.00 2.32
C PHE A 257 -10.41 -3.03 1.15
N THR A 258 -11.03 -1.88 1.32
CA THR A 258 -10.83 -0.71 0.48
C THR A 258 -10.24 0.42 1.32
N THR A 259 -9.19 1.05 0.80
CA THR A 259 -8.61 2.25 1.40
C THR A 259 -8.90 3.43 0.51
N VAL A 260 -9.45 4.50 1.09
CA VAL A 260 -9.66 5.79 0.41
C VAL A 260 -8.77 6.83 1.09
N GLY A 261 -7.52 6.85 0.69
CA GLY A 261 -6.51 7.85 1.03
C GLY A 261 -6.33 8.85 -0.10
N THR A 262 -5.15 9.45 -0.27
CA THR A 262 -4.79 10.24 -1.46
C THR A 262 -4.99 9.41 -2.72
N SER A 263 -4.45 8.20 -2.75
CA SER A 263 -4.77 7.11 -3.69
C SER A 263 -5.88 6.23 -3.13
N GLY A 264 -6.40 5.31 -3.95
CA GLY A 264 -7.39 4.33 -3.55
C GLY A 264 -6.88 2.91 -3.80
N VAL A 265 -7.21 1.98 -2.89
CA VAL A 265 -6.80 0.58 -3.01
C VAL A 265 -8.01 -0.33 -2.76
N ILE A 266 -8.15 -1.33 -3.59
CA ILE A 266 -8.93 -2.54 -3.30
C ILE A 266 -7.94 -3.68 -3.10
N PHE A 267 -8.01 -4.33 -1.95
CA PHE A 267 -7.16 -5.45 -1.59
C PHE A 267 -8.04 -6.63 -1.20
N ALA A 268 -7.77 -7.82 -1.75
CA ALA A 268 -8.45 -9.05 -1.37
C ALA A 268 -7.46 -10.18 -1.15
N HIS A 269 -7.64 -10.91 -0.05
CA HIS A 269 -6.88 -12.13 0.23
C HIS A 269 -7.32 -13.27 -0.70
N SER A 270 -6.36 -14.11 -1.07
CA SER A 270 -6.62 -15.33 -1.84
C SER A 270 -5.71 -16.47 -1.38
N SER A 271 -6.33 -17.59 -1.00
CA SER A 271 -5.60 -18.83 -0.67
C SER A 271 -5.03 -19.53 -1.91
N LYS A 272 -5.40 -19.09 -3.10
CA LYS A 272 -4.91 -19.59 -4.39
C LYS A 272 -4.32 -18.44 -5.19
N ILE A 273 -3.26 -18.73 -5.94
CA ILE A 273 -2.70 -17.74 -6.88
C ILE A 273 -3.75 -17.37 -7.92
N ALA A 274 -3.92 -16.07 -8.13
CA ALA A 274 -4.76 -15.51 -9.17
C ALA A 274 -4.00 -14.38 -9.86
N ILE A 275 -3.70 -14.53 -11.14
CA ILE A 275 -2.93 -13.57 -11.94
C ILE A 275 -3.82 -13.03 -13.05
N ASP A 276 -3.91 -11.70 -13.17
CA ASP A 276 -4.55 -11.07 -14.33
C ASP A 276 -3.57 -11.10 -15.52
N PRO A 277 -3.87 -11.84 -16.60
CA PRO A 277 -2.94 -11.94 -17.72
C PRO A 277 -2.72 -10.61 -18.46
N LYS A 278 -3.59 -9.62 -18.22
CA LYS A 278 -3.44 -8.26 -18.75
C LYS A 278 -2.62 -7.34 -17.83
N GLY A 279 -2.33 -7.78 -16.60
CA GLY A 279 -1.58 -7.01 -15.60
C GLY A 279 -2.30 -5.76 -15.07
N ARG A 280 -3.64 -5.71 -15.14
CA ARG A 280 -4.44 -4.55 -14.71
C ARG A 280 -4.51 -4.38 -13.19
N VAL A 281 -4.32 -5.47 -12.45
CA VAL A 281 -4.23 -5.51 -10.99
C VAL A 281 -2.94 -6.19 -10.59
N HIS A 282 -2.51 -5.97 -9.36
CA HIS A 282 -1.30 -6.57 -8.81
C HIS A 282 -1.64 -7.85 -8.07
N THR A 283 -0.83 -8.88 -8.25
CA THR A 283 -0.84 -10.06 -7.39
C THR A 283 0.52 -10.20 -6.71
N PHE A 284 0.52 -10.37 -5.39
CA PHE A 284 1.70 -10.55 -4.56
C PHE A 284 1.48 -11.70 -3.58
N CYS A 285 2.53 -12.28 -3.04
CA CYS A 285 2.43 -13.09 -1.85
C CYS A 285 1.86 -12.25 -0.72
N CYS A 286 0.98 -12.79 0.10
CA CYS A 286 0.52 -12.08 1.29
C CYS A 286 1.34 -12.48 2.54
N ALA A 287 1.11 -11.79 3.66
CA ALA A 287 1.81 -12.07 4.91
C ALA A 287 1.33 -13.34 5.63
N VAL A 288 0.25 -13.96 5.14
CA VAL A 288 -0.17 -15.31 5.59
C VAL A 288 0.62 -16.34 4.78
N PRO A 289 1.34 -17.25 5.43
CA PRO A 289 2.14 -18.27 4.73
C PRO A 289 1.34 -19.08 3.72
N GLY A 290 1.92 -19.27 2.53
CA GLY A 290 1.31 -20.07 1.47
C GLY A 290 0.11 -19.43 0.78
N ALA A 291 -0.19 -18.15 1.00
CA ALA A 291 -1.30 -17.42 0.39
C ALA A 291 -0.85 -16.16 -0.38
N TRP A 292 -1.75 -15.58 -1.15
CA TRP A 292 -1.54 -14.40 -1.99
C TRP A 292 -2.59 -13.33 -1.72
N HIS A 293 -2.40 -12.17 -2.31
CA HIS A 293 -3.44 -11.17 -2.41
C HIS A 293 -3.49 -10.57 -3.80
N VAL A 294 -4.66 -10.08 -4.18
CA VAL A 294 -4.86 -9.32 -5.41
C VAL A 294 -5.24 -7.91 -5.05
N MET A 295 -4.63 -6.93 -5.70
CA MET A 295 -4.77 -5.52 -5.37
C MET A 295 -4.97 -4.66 -6.61
N GLY A 296 -6.06 -3.88 -6.64
CA GLY A 296 -6.27 -2.78 -7.59
C GLY A 296 -5.88 -1.46 -6.96
N VAL A 297 -5.20 -0.60 -7.71
CA VAL A 297 -4.69 0.70 -7.24
C VAL A 297 -5.19 1.82 -8.13
N MET A 298 -5.87 2.80 -7.53
CA MET A 298 -6.30 4.05 -8.14
C MET A 298 -5.40 5.20 -7.71
N GLN A 299 -4.93 6.03 -8.66
CA GLN A 299 -3.98 7.11 -8.36
C GLN A 299 -4.61 8.29 -7.61
N SER A 300 -5.84 8.66 -7.94
CA SER A 300 -6.44 9.92 -7.50
C SER A 300 -7.80 9.72 -6.82
N ALA A 301 -7.83 9.04 -5.66
CA ALA A 301 -9.04 8.82 -4.88
C ALA A 301 -9.40 10.04 -4.01
N GLY A 302 -8.94 10.10 -2.77
CA GLY A 302 -9.13 11.26 -1.90
C GLY A 302 -8.44 12.52 -2.43
N LEU A 303 -7.42 12.39 -3.29
CA LEU A 303 -6.84 13.50 -4.04
C LEU A 303 -7.90 14.23 -4.85
N SER A 304 -8.81 13.52 -5.55
CA SER A 304 -9.89 14.14 -6.30
C SER A 304 -10.86 14.94 -5.42
N LYS A 305 -11.20 14.40 -4.23
CA LYS A 305 -12.03 15.12 -3.26
C LYS A 305 -11.32 16.34 -2.68
N ARG A 306 -10.03 16.23 -2.38
CA ARG A 306 -9.20 17.35 -1.93
C ARG A 306 -9.10 18.43 -3.01
N TRP A 307 -8.82 18.04 -4.25
CA TRP A 307 -8.74 18.95 -5.38
C TRP A 307 -10.04 19.76 -5.57
N ILE A 308 -11.21 19.11 -5.59
CA ILE A 308 -12.49 19.83 -5.76
C ILE A 308 -12.78 20.75 -4.57
N ARG A 309 -12.46 20.35 -3.32
CA ARG A 309 -12.57 21.21 -2.14
C ARG A 309 -11.70 22.43 -2.28
N ASP A 310 -10.40 22.25 -2.58
CA ASP A 310 -9.41 23.34 -2.64
C ASP A 310 -9.64 24.28 -3.83
N THR A 311 -10.31 23.80 -4.88
CA THR A 311 -10.58 24.58 -6.09
C THR A 311 -11.93 25.32 -6.03
N LEU A 312 -12.98 24.71 -5.50
CA LEU A 312 -14.36 25.23 -5.61
C LEU A 312 -15.05 25.52 -4.27
N CYS A 313 -14.47 25.18 -3.11
CA CYS A 313 -15.15 25.26 -1.83
C CYS A 313 -14.48 26.23 -0.84
N GLN A 314 -14.00 27.39 -1.33
CA GLN A 314 -13.33 28.39 -0.49
C GLN A 314 -14.23 28.94 0.62
N ALA A 315 -15.54 29.11 0.33
CA ALA A 315 -16.52 29.57 1.31
C ALA A 315 -16.70 28.57 2.45
N GLU A 316 -16.76 27.27 2.12
CA GLU A 316 -16.89 26.19 3.09
C GLU A 316 -15.62 26.02 3.94
N ILE A 317 -14.43 26.21 3.36
CA ILE A 317 -13.14 26.23 4.09
C ILE A 317 -13.16 27.37 5.11
N ALA A 318 -13.45 28.61 4.68
CA ALA A 318 -13.49 29.76 5.56
C ALA A 318 -14.59 29.65 6.65
N GLN A 319 -15.72 29.02 6.33
CA GLN A 319 -16.79 28.78 7.30
C GLN A 319 -16.37 27.72 8.34
N ALA A 320 -15.73 26.64 7.90
CA ALA A 320 -15.25 25.58 8.77
C ALA A 320 -14.22 26.09 9.78
N GLU A 321 -13.27 26.95 9.35
CA GLU A 321 -12.31 27.63 10.21
C GLU A 321 -13.01 28.44 11.32
N LYS A 322 -14.04 29.21 10.98
CA LYS A 322 -14.81 30.01 11.94
C LYS A 322 -15.57 29.15 12.95
N LEU A 323 -16.03 27.97 12.52
CA LEU A 323 -16.81 27.04 13.34
C LEU A 323 -15.94 26.05 14.12
N GLY A 324 -14.62 25.96 13.82
CA GLY A 324 -13.71 24.98 14.43
C GLY A 324 -14.03 23.54 14.06
N ILE A 325 -14.58 23.29 12.84
CA ILE A 325 -14.93 21.96 12.32
C ILE A 325 -14.11 21.60 11.09
N ASP A 326 -14.14 20.33 10.67
CA ASP A 326 -13.49 19.91 9.43
C ASP A 326 -14.25 20.44 8.20
N SER A 327 -13.55 21.10 7.28
CA SER A 327 -14.14 21.61 6.03
C SER A 327 -14.76 20.50 5.17
N TYR A 328 -14.30 19.27 5.29
CA TYR A 328 -14.90 18.13 4.60
C TYR A 328 -16.35 17.84 5.05
N ASP A 329 -16.74 18.18 6.28
CA ASP A 329 -18.12 18.00 6.75
C ASP A 329 -19.08 18.90 5.96
N LEU A 330 -18.68 20.16 5.70
CA LEU A 330 -19.49 21.08 4.90
C LEU A 330 -19.52 20.69 3.41
N VAL A 331 -18.40 20.21 2.88
CA VAL A 331 -18.31 19.72 1.50
C VAL A 331 -19.20 18.49 1.31
N ASP A 332 -19.22 17.57 2.27
CA ASP A 332 -20.09 16.39 2.25
C ASP A 332 -21.57 16.76 2.36
N ALA A 333 -21.90 17.78 3.17
CA ALA A 333 -23.26 18.28 3.28
C ALA A 333 -23.77 18.93 1.96
N LEU A 334 -22.89 19.53 1.17
CA LEU A 334 -23.23 20.01 -0.18
C LEU A 334 -23.48 18.84 -1.13
N ALA A 335 -22.58 17.84 -1.16
CA ALA A 335 -22.72 16.65 -1.99
C ALA A 335 -24.02 15.88 -1.68
N ALA A 336 -24.39 15.80 -0.41
CA ALA A 336 -25.59 15.09 0.05
C ALA A 336 -26.91 15.70 -0.46
N LYS A 337 -26.92 16.99 -0.81
CA LYS A 337 -28.09 17.68 -1.37
C LYS A 337 -28.34 17.33 -2.84
N SER A 338 -27.31 16.88 -3.57
CA SER A 338 -27.42 16.44 -4.95
C SER A 338 -28.04 15.04 -5.04
N PRO A 339 -28.84 14.73 -6.05
CA PRO A 339 -29.42 13.40 -6.20
C PRO A 339 -28.37 12.36 -6.63
N VAL A 340 -28.72 11.07 -6.49
CA VAL A 340 -27.92 9.94 -6.99
C VAL A 340 -27.67 10.11 -8.48
N GLY A 341 -26.41 9.97 -8.90
CA GLY A 341 -25.94 10.21 -10.27
C GLY A 341 -25.77 11.68 -10.62
N SER A 342 -25.71 12.57 -9.60
CA SER A 342 -25.26 13.98 -9.71
C SER A 342 -25.94 14.73 -10.87
N ASN A 343 -27.26 14.57 -11.02
CA ASN A 343 -28.01 15.14 -12.15
C ASN A 343 -27.47 14.73 -13.54
N ARG A 344 -27.00 13.48 -13.70
CA ARG A 344 -26.38 12.90 -14.91
C ARG A 344 -24.99 13.45 -15.22
N LEU A 345 -24.26 13.88 -14.20
CA LEU A 345 -22.87 14.29 -14.31
C LEU A 345 -21.96 13.13 -13.87
N ILE A 346 -21.04 12.73 -14.73
CA ILE A 346 -20.04 11.66 -14.47
C ILE A 346 -18.66 12.30 -14.38
N TYR A 347 -17.87 11.91 -13.40
CA TYR A 347 -16.48 12.34 -13.26
C TYR A 347 -15.52 11.16 -13.46
N LEU A 348 -14.48 11.36 -14.28
CA LEU A 348 -13.36 10.44 -14.43
C LEU A 348 -12.20 10.94 -13.56
N PRO A 349 -11.78 10.17 -12.54
CA PRO A 349 -10.83 10.64 -11.50
C PRO A 349 -9.35 10.55 -11.88
N TYR A 350 -9.00 10.74 -13.15
CA TYR A 350 -7.66 10.47 -13.66
C TYR A 350 -6.72 11.69 -13.59
N LEU A 351 -6.73 12.44 -12.47
CA LEU A 351 -5.95 13.68 -12.32
C LEU A 351 -4.44 13.49 -12.50
N MET A 352 -3.93 12.31 -12.17
CA MET A 352 -2.51 11.95 -12.23
C MET A 352 -2.24 10.77 -13.18
N GLY A 353 -3.07 10.62 -14.22
CA GLY A 353 -3.15 9.37 -14.95
C GLY A 353 -3.87 8.29 -14.13
N GLU A 354 -3.89 7.06 -14.60
CA GLU A 354 -4.50 5.96 -13.85
C GLU A 354 -3.73 4.65 -13.98
N ARG A 355 -3.67 3.90 -12.88
CA ARG A 355 -3.06 2.58 -12.84
C ARG A 355 -4.11 1.51 -13.15
N THR A 356 -4.91 1.09 -12.19
CA THR A 356 -5.99 0.11 -12.39
C THR A 356 -7.28 0.81 -12.88
N PRO A 357 -7.90 0.33 -13.98
CA PRO A 357 -7.56 -0.81 -14.81
C PRO A 357 -6.77 -0.45 -16.07
N HIS A 358 -6.38 0.80 -16.27
CA HIS A 358 -6.00 1.35 -17.56
C HIS A 358 -4.51 1.30 -17.86
N LEU A 359 -3.64 1.38 -16.81
CA LEU A 359 -2.18 1.48 -16.94
C LEU A 359 -1.78 2.62 -17.90
N ASP A 360 -2.46 3.77 -17.76
CA ASP A 360 -2.35 4.89 -18.67
C ASP A 360 -1.90 6.16 -17.91
N PRO A 361 -0.65 6.61 -18.09
CA PRO A 361 -0.14 7.83 -17.46
C PRO A 361 -0.66 9.11 -18.10
N ASP A 362 -1.23 9.05 -19.32
CA ASP A 362 -1.62 10.21 -20.12
C ASP A 362 -3.09 10.60 -19.93
N CYS A 363 -3.93 9.70 -19.43
CA CYS A 363 -5.33 10.05 -19.17
C CYS A 363 -5.45 11.13 -18.08
N ARG A 364 -6.48 11.97 -18.18
CA ARG A 364 -6.73 13.11 -17.28
C ARG A 364 -8.18 13.14 -16.82
N GLY A 365 -8.44 13.88 -15.73
CA GLY A 365 -9.78 14.06 -15.16
C GLY A 365 -10.75 14.70 -16.16
N VAL A 366 -12.01 14.22 -16.18
CA VAL A 366 -13.06 14.72 -17.05
C VAL A 366 -14.38 14.79 -16.30
N PHE A 367 -15.12 15.88 -16.49
CA PHE A 367 -16.54 15.96 -16.19
C PHE A 367 -17.34 15.75 -17.47
N PHE A 368 -18.09 14.67 -17.54
CA PHE A 368 -18.93 14.32 -18.68
C PHE A 368 -20.41 14.57 -18.39
N GLY A 369 -21.10 15.29 -19.28
CA GLY A 369 -22.52 15.61 -19.13
C GLY A 369 -22.79 16.94 -18.43
N LEU A 370 -21.78 17.83 -18.28
CA LEU A 370 -21.96 19.14 -17.68
C LEU A 370 -22.94 20.01 -18.44
N SER A 371 -23.86 20.64 -17.74
CA SER A 371 -24.85 21.58 -18.27
C SER A 371 -25.06 22.77 -17.33
N ALA A 372 -25.79 23.78 -17.81
CA ALA A 372 -26.03 25.01 -17.04
C ALA A 372 -26.89 24.81 -15.75
N MET A 373 -27.51 23.65 -15.59
CA MET A 373 -28.30 23.33 -14.37
C MET A 373 -27.45 22.86 -13.18
N HIS A 374 -26.21 22.42 -13.43
CA HIS A 374 -25.38 21.84 -12.39
C HIS A 374 -24.88 22.88 -11.39
N GLN A 375 -24.91 22.52 -10.13
CA GLN A 375 -24.41 23.32 -9.01
C GLN A 375 -23.18 22.68 -8.40
N ARG A 376 -22.48 23.39 -7.51
CA ARG A 376 -21.28 22.87 -6.83
C ARG A 376 -21.50 21.52 -6.13
N GLY A 377 -22.67 21.33 -5.50
CA GLY A 377 -23.02 20.05 -4.87
C GLY A 377 -23.02 18.89 -5.86
N ASP A 378 -23.48 19.10 -7.10
CA ASP A 378 -23.48 18.08 -8.15
C ASP A 378 -22.05 17.72 -8.57
N LEU A 379 -21.17 18.74 -8.73
CA LEU A 379 -19.75 18.53 -9.06
C LEU A 379 -19.02 17.72 -7.96
N ILE A 380 -19.25 18.11 -6.70
CA ILE A 380 -18.60 17.41 -5.56
C ILE A 380 -19.10 15.97 -5.48
N ARG A 381 -20.41 15.75 -5.61
CA ARG A 381 -20.99 14.40 -5.60
C ARG A 381 -20.48 13.56 -6.77
N ALA A 382 -20.42 14.12 -7.99
CA ALA A 382 -19.89 13.46 -9.17
C ALA A 382 -18.43 13.00 -8.94
N VAL A 383 -17.60 13.82 -8.29
CA VAL A 383 -16.23 13.44 -7.92
C VAL A 383 -16.21 12.23 -6.99
N MET A 384 -17.04 12.23 -5.94
CA MET A 384 -17.11 11.11 -4.99
C MET A 384 -17.67 9.84 -5.65
N GLU A 385 -18.67 9.97 -6.51
CA GLU A 385 -19.25 8.87 -7.31
C GLU A 385 -18.22 8.31 -8.30
N GLY A 386 -17.49 9.17 -9.05
CA GLY A 386 -16.48 8.78 -10.02
C GLY A 386 -15.31 8.03 -9.39
N VAL A 387 -14.81 8.48 -8.23
CA VAL A 387 -13.81 7.74 -7.45
C VAL A 387 -14.35 6.37 -7.05
N SER A 388 -15.59 6.31 -6.58
CA SER A 388 -16.21 5.04 -6.17
C SER A 388 -16.41 4.08 -7.35
N PHE A 389 -16.69 4.60 -8.56
CA PHE A 389 -16.77 3.80 -9.80
C PHE A 389 -15.42 3.22 -10.19
N GLY A 390 -14.34 4.00 -10.14
CA GLY A 390 -13.00 3.49 -10.45
C GLY A 390 -12.52 2.42 -9.46
N LEU A 391 -12.85 2.55 -8.17
CA LEU A 391 -12.60 1.50 -7.19
C LEU A 391 -13.46 0.25 -7.45
N ARG A 392 -14.71 0.43 -7.92
CA ARG A 392 -15.55 -0.69 -8.34
C ARG A 392 -14.99 -1.43 -9.54
N ASP A 393 -14.34 -0.77 -10.50
CA ASP A 393 -13.64 -1.43 -11.61
C ASP A 393 -12.63 -2.46 -11.10
N SER A 394 -11.88 -2.11 -10.04
CA SER A 394 -10.95 -3.05 -9.38
C SER A 394 -11.70 -4.27 -8.82
N LEU A 395 -12.84 -4.07 -8.15
CA LEU A 395 -13.65 -5.18 -7.63
C LEU A 395 -14.18 -6.09 -8.74
N GLU A 396 -14.63 -5.52 -9.85
CA GLU A 396 -15.15 -6.32 -10.98
C GLU A 396 -14.04 -7.15 -11.65
N ILE A 397 -12.79 -6.64 -11.67
CA ILE A 397 -11.64 -7.43 -12.14
C ILE A 397 -11.38 -8.59 -11.17
N LEU A 398 -11.35 -8.35 -9.86
CA LEU A 398 -11.15 -9.38 -8.86
C LEU A 398 -12.23 -10.47 -8.95
N ASP A 399 -13.50 -10.08 -9.07
CA ASP A 399 -14.63 -11.00 -9.27
C ASP A 399 -14.44 -11.86 -10.53
N GLY A 400 -14.03 -11.24 -11.64
CA GLY A 400 -13.74 -11.92 -12.91
C GLY A 400 -12.57 -12.92 -12.80
N MET A 401 -11.64 -12.70 -11.85
CA MET A 401 -10.54 -13.62 -11.54
C MET A 401 -10.93 -14.70 -10.51
N GLY A 402 -12.17 -14.69 -10.00
CA GLY A 402 -12.64 -15.61 -8.97
C GLY A 402 -12.16 -15.27 -7.55
N VAL A 403 -11.59 -14.10 -7.34
CA VAL A 403 -11.14 -13.59 -6.03
C VAL A 403 -12.31 -12.92 -5.32
N LYS A 404 -12.79 -13.54 -4.24
CA LYS A 404 -13.98 -13.07 -3.51
C LYS A 404 -13.67 -11.93 -2.56
N ALA A 405 -14.59 -10.96 -2.50
CA ALA A 405 -14.57 -9.82 -1.57
C ALA A 405 -15.93 -9.66 -0.88
N ASP A 406 -16.39 -10.70 -0.16
CA ASP A 406 -17.73 -10.76 0.44
C ASP A 406 -17.84 -9.89 1.70
N LYS A 407 -16.77 -9.82 2.49
CA LYS A 407 -16.66 -9.00 3.70
C LYS A 407 -15.59 -7.95 3.48
N MET A 408 -16.02 -6.72 3.27
CA MET A 408 -15.13 -5.61 2.98
C MET A 408 -15.00 -4.66 4.16
N LEU A 409 -13.77 -4.28 4.44
CA LEU A 409 -13.43 -3.23 5.39
C LEU A 409 -13.16 -1.93 4.63
N LEU A 410 -13.50 -0.81 5.25
CA LEU A 410 -13.20 0.53 4.74
C LEU A 410 -12.22 1.23 5.67
N THR A 411 -11.12 1.72 5.11
CA THR A 411 -10.05 2.42 5.82
C THR A 411 -9.67 3.73 5.11
N GLY A 412 -8.72 4.47 5.68
CA GLY A 412 -8.24 5.73 5.14
C GLY A 412 -9.10 6.93 5.48
N GLY A 413 -8.70 8.11 4.99
CA GLY A 413 -9.38 9.39 5.28
C GLY A 413 -10.84 9.44 4.80
N GLY A 414 -11.14 8.79 3.68
CA GLY A 414 -12.50 8.69 3.16
C GLY A 414 -13.48 7.95 4.09
N ALA A 415 -12.96 7.07 4.94
CA ALA A 415 -13.76 6.36 5.93
C ALA A 415 -14.33 7.29 7.04
N LYS A 416 -13.81 8.50 7.21
CA LYS A 416 -14.35 9.48 8.17
C LYS A 416 -15.72 10.01 7.73
N SER A 417 -15.96 10.13 6.42
CA SER A 417 -17.20 10.65 5.84
C SER A 417 -18.34 9.63 5.90
N ALA A 418 -19.36 9.86 6.71
CA ALA A 418 -20.55 9.01 6.77
C ALA A 418 -21.27 8.93 5.41
N PHE A 419 -21.32 10.06 4.69
CA PHE A 419 -21.90 10.13 3.35
C PHE A 419 -21.13 9.27 2.35
N TRP A 420 -19.80 9.36 2.32
CA TRP A 420 -18.99 8.59 1.38
C TRP A 420 -18.97 7.08 1.70
N ARG A 421 -19.03 6.73 2.98
CA ARG A 421 -19.15 5.32 3.41
C ARG A 421 -20.41 4.66 2.82
N GLN A 422 -21.57 5.34 2.93
CA GLN A 422 -22.83 4.85 2.36
C GLN A 422 -22.77 4.80 0.83
N LEU A 423 -22.21 5.85 0.20
CA LEU A 423 -22.06 5.93 -1.24
C LEU A 423 -21.18 4.77 -1.78
N LEU A 424 -20.08 4.47 -1.12
CA LEU A 424 -19.22 3.33 -1.47
C LEU A 424 -19.97 2.00 -1.34
N ALA A 425 -20.71 1.79 -0.26
CA ALA A 425 -21.51 0.58 -0.09
C ALA A 425 -22.56 0.44 -1.21
N ASP A 426 -23.24 1.54 -1.57
CA ASP A 426 -24.25 1.57 -2.63
C ASP A 426 -23.62 1.31 -4.01
N VAL A 427 -22.47 1.93 -4.30
CA VAL A 427 -21.75 1.74 -5.59
C VAL A 427 -21.18 0.33 -5.71
N TYR A 428 -20.58 -0.22 -4.66
CA TYR A 428 -20.04 -1.59 -4.66
C TYR A 428 -21.15 -2.65 -4.65
N ALA A 429 -22.38 -2.27 -4.25
CA ALA A 429 -23.49 -3.17 -3.95
C ALA A 429 -23.10 -4.25 -2.92
N ARG A 430 -22.27 -3.89 -1.94
CA ARG A 430 -21.70 -4.77 -0.91
C ARG A 430 -21.70 -4.10 0.45
N PRO A 431 -21.87 -4.88 1.55
CA PRO A 431 -21.71 -4.32 2.89
C PRO A 431 -20.26 -3.94 3.15
N LEU A 432 -20.07 -2.79 3.80
CA LEU A 432 -18.77 -2.30 4.28
C LEU A 432 -18.78 -2.22 5.79
N SER A 433 -17.66 -2.50 6.45
CA SER A 433 -17.49 -2.28 7.88
C SER A 433 -16.27 -1.41 8.13
N LEU A 434 -16.29 -0.62 9.20
CA LEU A 434 -15.10 0.07 9.68
C LEU A 434 -14.28 -0.86 10.56
N ILE A 435 -13.01 -0.53 10.75
CA ILE A 435 -12.16 -1.20 11.71
C ILE A 435 -11.96 -0.30 12.93
N ASN A 436 -11.96 -0.89 14.11
CA ASN A 436 -11.81 -0.13 15.36
C ASN A 436 -10.35 0.05 15.79
N SER A 437 -9.37 -0.38 14.98
CA SER A 437 -7.95 -0.21 15.29
C SER A 437 -7.30 0.83 14.36
N PRO A 438 -6.72 1.90 14.91
CA PRO A 438 -5.97 2.88 14.13
C PRO A 438 -4.56 2.40 13.73
N GLU A 439 -4.09 1.28 14.31
CA GLU A 439 -2.71 0.80 14.22
C GLU A 439 -2.51 -0.31 13.16
N GLY A 440 -3.25 -0.24 12.04
CA GLY A 440 -3.31 -1.30 11.03
C GLY A 440 -2.00 -2.01 10.71
N PRO A 441 -0.99 -1.38 10.03
CA PRO A 441 0.26 -2.06 9.69
C PRO A 441 1.09 -2.46 10.91
N ALA A 442 1.21 -1.60 11.94
CA ALA A 442 1.97 -1.90 13.15
C ALA A 442 1.37 -3.07 13.94
N LEU A 443 0.03 -3.13 14.07
CA LEU A 443 -0.64 -4.28 14.67
C LEU A 443 -0.42 -5.54 13.83
N GLY A 444 -0.50 -5.42 12.51
CA GLY A 444 -0.29 -6.56 11.60
C GLY A 444 1.07 -7.22 11.81
N VAL A 445 2.15 -6.43 11.84
CA VAL A 445 3.48 -7.01 12.04
C VAL A 445 3.75 -7.43 13.49
N ALA A 446 3.07 -6.85 14.47
CA ALA A 446 3.08 -7.35 15.85
C ALA A 446 2.40 -8.73 15.93
N ILE A 447 1.30 -8.96 15.21
CA ILE A 447 0.67 -10.28 15.08
C ILE A 447 1.64 -11.28 14.45
N LEU A 448 2.31 -10.92 13.34
CA LEU A 448 3.33 -11.77 12.71
C LEU A 448 4.46 -12.12 13.69
N ALA A 449 4.94 -11.14 14.45
CA ALA A 449 5.94 -11.32 15.49
C ALA A 449 5.45 -12.28 16.59
N GLY A 450 4.18 -12.14 16.97
CA GLY A 450 3.55 -13.02 17.97
C GLY A 450 3.44 -14.47 17.50
N VAL A 451 3.17 -14.69 16.21
CA VAL A 451 3.19 -16.05 15.61
C VAL A 451 4.61 -16.60 15.61
N GLY A 452 5.60 -15.85 15.15
CA GLY A 452 7.00 -16.26 15.14
C GLY A 452 7.57 -16.56 16.53
N ALA A 453 7.11 -15.86 17.58
CA ALA A 453 7.49 -16.08 18.97
C ALA A 453 6.64 -17.16 19.70
N GLY A 454 5.69 -17.81 19.01
CA GLY A 454 4.79 -18.79 19.61
C GLY A 454 3.83 -18.22 20.64
N VAL A 455 3.51 -16.92 20.57
CA VAL A 455 2.46 -16.28 21.38
C VAL A 455 1.08 -16.60 20.79
N TYR A 456 0.99 -16.63 19.46
CA TYR A 456 -0.22 -17.02 18.73
C TYR A 456 0.04 -18.27 17.89
N GLN A 457 -0.99 -19.07 17.70
CA GLN A 457 -0.90 -20.33 16.95
C GLN A 457 -0.77 -20.10 15.43
N SER A 458 -1.51 -19.12 14.90
CA SER A 458 -1.47 -18.73 13.49
C SER A 458 -1.88 -17.26 13.32
N VAL A 459 -1.60 -16.70 12.15
CA VAL A 459 -2.02 -15.32 11.80
C VAL A 459 -3.53 -15.20 11.86
N GLU A 460 -4.26 -16.19 11.32
CA GLU A 460 -5.72 -16.15 11.27
C GLU A 460 -6.35 -16.24 12.67
N SER A 461 -5.82 -17.11 13.55
CA SER A 461 -6.33 -17.22 14.93
C SER A 461 -6.08 -15.97 15.75
N ALA A 462 -4.91 -15.34 15.57
CA ALA A 462 -4.60 -14.06 16.20
C ALA A 462 -5.55 -12.95 15.71
N CYS A 463 -5.78 -12.85 14.39
CA CYS A 463 -6.71 -11.88 13.84
C CYS A 463 -8.14 -12.08 14.34
N ASP A 464 -8.62 -13.33 14.46
CA ASP A 464 -9.97 -13.60 15.00
C ASP A 464 -10.12 -13.17 16.47
N ALA A 465 -9.03 -13.24 17.24
CA ALA A 465 -9.04 -12.79 18.64
C ALA A 465 -8.93 -11.26 18.79
N LEU A 466 -8.10 -10.62 17.98
CA LEU A 466 -7.67 -9.24 18.20
C LEU A 466 -8.41 -8.22 17.33
N VAL A 467 -8.84 -8.61 16.11
CA VAL A 467 -9.41 -7.69 15.14
C VAL A 467 -10.92 -7.83 15.09
N ARG A 468 -11.63 -6.77 15.48
CA ARG A 468 -13.09 -6.74 15.48
C ARG A 468 -13.60 -5.69 14.50
N PRO A 469 -14.27 -6.10 13.40
CA PRO A 469 -14.95 -5.16 12.54
C PRO A 469 -16.11 -4.49 13.27
N GLY A 470 -16.35 -3.24 12.97
CA GLY A 470 -17.55 -2.51 13.42
C GLY A 470 -18.80 -2.94 12.68
N ASP A 471 -19.92 -2.24 12.95
CA ASP A 471 -21.21 -2.52 12.32
C ASP A 471 -21.15 -2.38 10.80
N ALA A 472 -21.92 -3.24 10.12
CA ALA A 472 -21.98 -3.25 8.66
C ALA A 472 -22.84 -2.11 8.12
N ILE A 473 -22.26 -1.31 7.23
CA ILE A 473 -22.96 -0.32 6.41
C ILE A 473 -23.52 -1.08 5.20
N ARG A 474 -24.81 -1.29 5.16
CA ARG A 474 -25.48 -2.06 4.10
C ARG A 474 -25.78 -1.16 2.89
N PRO A 475 -25.66 -1.67 1.66
CA PRO A 475 -26.07 -0.94 0.47
C PRO A 475 -27.59 -0.74 0.43
N ASP A 476 -28.03 0.43 -0.04
CA ASP A 476 -29.39 0.68 -0.47
C ASP A 476 -29.57 0.05 -1.86
N THR A 477 -30.41 -0.97 -1.97
CA THR A 477 -30.60 -1.75 -3.19
C THR A 477 -31.16 -0.92 -4.35
N GLY A 478 -32.01 0.08 -4.05
CA GLY A 478 -32.56 1.01 -5.04
C GLY A 478 -31.47 1.91 -5.64
N LYS A 479 -30.62 2.50 -4.78
CA LYS A 479 -29.49 3.33 -5.22
C LYS A 479 -28.42 2.49 -5.94
N ALA A 480 -28.13 1.29 -5.45
CA ALA A 480 -27.19 0.39 -6.08
C ALA A 480 -27.59 0.05 -7.54
N ALA A 481 -28.89 -0.18 -7.79
CA ALA A 481 -29.40 -0.42 -9.14
C ALA A 481 -29.22 0.82 -10.06
N VAL A 482 -29.39 2.03 -9.53
CA VAL A 482 -29.13 3.27 -10.27
C VAL A 482 -27.63 3.39 -10.56
N TYR A 483 -26.76 3.22 -9.54
CA TYR A 483 -25.31 3.31 -9.70
C TYR A 483 -24.76 2.28 -10.68
N GLN A 484 -25.32 1.09 -10.77
CA GLN A 484 -24.94 0.10 -11.77
C GLN A 484 -25.13 0.60 -13.20
N ARG A 485 -26.16 1.40 -13.48
CA ARG A 485 -26.40 2.01 -14.80
C ARG A 485 -25.37 3.09 -15.09
N PHE A 486 -25.04 3.95 -14.11
CA PHE A 486 -24.02 4.98 -14.24
C PHE A 486 -22.62 4.38 -14.42
N HIS A 487 -22.30 3.34 -13.65
CA HIS A 487 -21.01 2.67 -13.75
C HIS A 487 -20.77 2.03 -15.14
N ARG A 488 -21.79 1.41 -15.74
CA ARG A 488 -21.70 0.91 -17.12
C ARG A 488 -21.38 2.01 -18.13
N LEU A 489 -21.95 3.20 -17.97
CA LEU A 489 -21.62 4.34 -18.83
C LEU A 489 -20.22 4.87 -18.52
N TYR A 490 -19.85 4.98 -17.24
CA TYR A 490 -18.50 5.36 -16.80
C TYR A 490 -17.42 4.51 -17.49
N GLN A 491 -17.58 3.19 -17.54
CA GLN A 491 -16.64 2.27 -18.17
C GLN A 491 -16.48 2.49 -19.68
N GLN A 492 -17.50 3.03 -20.37
CA GLN A 492 -17.45 3.33 -21.80
C GLN A 492 -16.67 4.62 -22.12
N LEU A 493 -16.50 5.52 -21.14
CA LEU A 493 -15.89 6.82 -21.39
C LEU A 493 -14.37 6.73 -21.59
N TYR A 494 -13.66 5.86 -20.84
CA TYR A 494 -12.22 5.73 -21.00
C TYR A 494 -11.83 5.32 -22.44
N PRO A 495 -12.35 4.23 -23.03
CA PRO A 495 -11.99 3.88 -24.41
C PRO A 495 -12.39 4.93 -25.43
N ALA A 496 -13.48 5.67 -25.19
CA ALA A 496 -13.93 6.75 -26.09
C ALA A 496 -13.00 7.97 -26.06
N LEU A 497 -12.32 8.24 -24.94
CA LEU A 497 -11.47 9.42 -24.77
C LEU A 497 -9.97 9.13 -24.89
N LYS A 498 -9.57 7.86 -24.92
CA LYS A 498 -8.16 7.46 -24.89
C LYS A 498 -7.30 8.12 -25.94
N GLN A 499 -7.76 8.14 -27.19
CA GLN A 499 -7.02 8.76 -28.28
C GLN A 499 -6.83 10.27 -28.06
N SER A 500 -7.88 10.96 -27.58
CA SER A 500 -7.81 12.40 -27.32
C SER A 500 -6.80 12.75 -26.20
N TRP A 501 -6.67 11.92 -25.16
CA TRP A 501 -5.63 12.12 -24.13
C TRP A 501 -4.22 11.91 -24.69
N GLN A 502 -4.01 10.91 -25.55
CA GLN A 502 -2.73 10.69 -26.22
C GLN A 502 -2.34 11.86 -27.13
N GLU A 503 -3.30 12.48 -27.79
CA GLU A 503 -3.07 13.70 -28.57
C GLU A 503 -2.76 14.89 -27.67
N LEU A 504 -3.55 15.07 -26.59
CA LEU A 504 -3.32 16.14 -25.59
C LEU A 504 -1.93 16.07 -24.95
N ALA A 505 -1.45 14.86 -24.65
CA ALA A 505 -0.13 14.66 -24.03
C ALA A 505 1.05 15.05 -24.94
N ARG A 506 0.81 15.21 -26.27
CA ARG A 506 1.81 15.61 -27.26
C ARG A 506 1.83 17.12 -27.54
N LEU A 507 0.80 17.85 -27.10
CA LEU A 507 0.73 19.30 -27.18
C LEU A 507 1.58 19.99 -26.12
#